data_75c33ae2e14a7ad0d8329d817b308026
#
_entry.id   75c33ae2e14a7ad0d8329d817b308026
#
_cell.length_a   1.000
_cell.length_b   1.000
_cell.length_c   1.000
_cell.angle_alpha   90.00
_cell.angle_beta   90.00
_cell.angle_gamma   90.00
#
_symmetry.space_group_name_H-M   'P 1'
#
loop_
_entity.id
_entity.type
_entity.pdbx_description
1 polymer ?
#
loop_
_entity_poly.entity_id
_entity_poly.type
_entity_poly.pdbx_seq_one_letter_code
_entity_poly.pdbx_strand_id
1 'polypeptide(L)'
;MSELRTNRIVPRDGLPSGSSGGVIQVKSTTKTDTFTKPTNTTAFVDITGLSVSITPTRSDSKILVMYDLCWGINDGHASMRLMRDSTPIKIGDASGSRTQATGHWHQGGDNSGDKYDIVQHSGTFLDSPATTSSTTYKLQVGTPNSASYTVWINRSGHDSNSAWESRTCSTITVMEVSG
;
A
#
# COMPACT_ATOMS: atom_id res chain seq x y z
N MET A 1 44.53 -35.48 1.19
CA MET A 1 43.74 -34.26 0.79
C MET A 1 42.69 -34.04 1.86
N SER A 2 42.62 -32.85 2.41
CA SER A 2 41.60 -32.50 3.39
C SER A 2 40.40 -31.94 2.62
N GLU A 3 39.19 -32.51 2.81
CA GLU A 3 37.96 -32.06 2.25
C GLU A 3 37.17 -31.30 3.33
N LEU A 4 36.83 -30.00 3.07
CA LEU A 4 35.92 -29.25 3.94
C LEU A 4 34.48 -29.51 3.52
N ARG A 5 33.73 -30.25 4.33
CA ARG A 5 32.28 -30.45 4.15
C ARG A 5 31.54 -29.48 5.04
N THR A 6 30.82 -28.55 4.43
CA THR A 6 29.97 -27.58 5.15
C THR A 6 28.60 -27.50 4.48
N ASN A 7 27.52 -27.52 5.27
CA ASN A 7 26.16 -27.31 4.80
C ASN A 7 25.82 -25.84 4.58
N ARG A 8 26.69 -24.93 5.04
CA ARG A 8 26.48 -23.50 4.94
C ARG A 8 27.82 -22.76 5.00
N ILE A 9 28.08 -21.97 3.98
CA ILE A 9 29.15 -20.96 3.99
C ILE A 9 28.48 -19.63 4.30
N VAL A 10 28.78 -19.07 5.46
CA VAL A 10 28.32 -17.73 5.85
C VAL A 10 29.54 -16.84 5.79
N PRO A 11 29.51 -15.74 5.04
CA PRO A 11 30.56 -14.74 5.08
C PRO A 11 30.75 -14.21 6.52
N ARG A 12 31.97 -13.81 6.86
CA ARG A 12 32.32 -13.30 8.19
C ARG A 12 31.39 -12.15 8.65
N ASP A 13 30.83 -11.40 7.71
CA ASP A 13 29.96 -10.24 7.93
C ASP A 13 28.46 -10.58 7.73
N GLY A 14 28.10 -11.86 7.73
CA GLY A 14 26.70 -12.34 7.75
C GLY A 14 26.07 -12.58 6.39
N LEU A 15 26.24 -11.73 5.41
CA LEU A 15 25.75 -11.87 4.03
C LEU A 15 26.93 -11.92 3.04
N PRO A 16 26.78 -12.49 1.82
CA PRO A 16 27.82 -12.46 0.82
C PRO A 16 28.27 -11.02 0.57
N SER A 17 29.52 -10.70 0.93
CA SER A 17 30.11 -9.41 0.61
C SER A 17 30.17 -9.27 -0.91
N GLY A 18 29.40 -8.33 -1.46
CA GLY A 18 29.30 -8.08 -2.90
C GLY A 18 27.95 -8.39 -3.55
N SER A 19 27.01 -9.00 -2.85
CA SER A 19 25.61 -9.04 -3.33
C SER A 19 24.83 -7.87 -2.74
N SER A 20 25.07 -6.66 -3.23
CA SER A 20 24.09 -5.59 -3.06
C SER A 20 22.77 -6.04 -3.71
N GLY A 21 21.67 -6.06 -2.96
CA GLY A 21 20.36 -6.37 -3.47
C GLY A 21 19.75 -7.73 -3.04
N GLY A 22 20.34 -8.44 -2.07
CA GLY A 22 19.71 -9.62 -1.49
C GLY A 22 18.45 -9.27 -0.71
N VAL A 23 17.36 -10.06 -0.89
CA VAL A 23 16.17 -9.97 -0.04
C VAL A 23 16.49 -10.61 1.32
N ILE A 24 16.35 -9.83 2.39
CA ILE A 24 16.67 -10.24 3.76
C ILE A 24 15.43 -10.84 4.43
N GLN A 25 14.29 -10.16 4.30
CA GLN A 25 13.01 -10.61 4.83
C GLN A 25 11.85 -10.08 3.98
N VAL A 26 10.73 -10.79 4.04
CA VAL A 26 9.48 -10.41 3.37
C VAL A 26 8.35 -10.47 4.38
N LYS A 27 7.50 -9.45 4.38
CA LYS A 27 6.26 -9.39 5.15
C LYS A 27 5.13 -8.99 4.21
N SER A 28 3.96 -9.57 4.41
CA SER A 28 2.79 -9.25 3.58
C SER A 28 1.51 -9.28 4.41
N THR A 29 0.57 -8.44 4.04
CA THR A 29 -0.80 -8.43 4.56
C THR A 29 -1.76 -8.36 3.40
N THR A 30 -2.69 -9.31 3.33
CA THR A 30 -3.80 -9.31 2.39
C THR A 30 -5.11 -9.08 3.14
N LYS A 31 -5.83 -8.05 2.73
CA LYS A 31 -7.17 -7.73 3.23
C LYS A 31 -8.20 -8.36 2.30
N THR A 32 -9.00 -9.27 2.81
CA THR A 32 -10.07 -9.97 2.07
C THR A 32 -11.46 -9.48 2.42
N ASP A 33 -11.61 -8.86 3.59
CA ASP A 33 -12.85 -8.21 4.00
C ASP A 33 -12.98 -6.80 3.39
N THR A 34 -14.15 -6.21 3.49
CA THR A 34 -14.43 -4.89 2.95
C THR A 34 -14.10 -3.79 3.97
N PHE A 35 -13.91 -2.56 3.46
CA PHE A 35 -13.82 -1.35 4.27
C PHE A 35 -14.58 -0.23 3.56
N THR A 36 -15.24 0.62 4.33
CA THR A 36 -15.91 1.83 3.83
C THR A 36 -15.35 3.05 4.53
N LYS A 37 -14.85 4.01 3.75
CA LYS A 37 -14.40 5.30 4.29
C LYS A 37 -15.59 6.05 4.90
N PRO A 38 -15.46 6.61 6.11
CA PRO A 38 -16.50 7.48 6.68
C PRO A 38 -16.85 8.67 5.77
N THR A 39 -18.14 8.96 5.63
CA THR A 39 -18.64 10.02 4.74
C THR A 39 -18.66 11.41 5.37
N ASN A 40 -18.29 11.57 6.63
CA ASN A 40 -18.33 12.84 7.34
C ASN A 40 -17.00 13.59 7.35
N THR A 41 -16.04 13.18 6.53
CA THR A 41 -14.70 13.77 6.50
C THR A 41 -14.11 13.76 5.10
N THR A 42 -13.37 14.80 4.75
CA THR A 42 -12.53 14.87 3.56
C THR A 42 -11.13 14.31 3.82
N ALA A 43 -10.77 14.09 5.08
CA ALA A 43 -9.44 13.66 5.49
C ALA A 43 -9.07 12.28 4.94
N PHE A 44 -7.78 12.04 4.81
CA PHE A 44 -7.25 10.71 4.60
C PHE A 44 -7.40 9.88 5.86
N VAL A 45 -7.91 8.67 5.71
CA VAL A 45 -8.09 7.70 6.79
C VAL A 45 -7.38 6.41 6.47
N ASP A 46 -6.87 5.73 7.49
CA ASP A 46 -6.23 4.43 7.33
C ASP A 46 -7.25 3.39 6.86
N ILE A 47 -6.87 2.56 5.89
CA ILE A 47 -7.66 1.39 5.52
C ILE A 47 -7.41 0.31 6.57
N THR A 48 -8.37 0.13 7.48
CA THR A 48 -8.25 -0.85 8.57
C THR A 48 -7.98 -2.25 8.00
N GLY A 49 -6.96 -2.92 8.54
CA GLY A 49 -6.56 -4.26 8.12
C GLY A 49 -5.66 -4.30 6.87
N LEU A 50 -5.24 -3.15 6.32
CA LEU A 50 -4.31 -3.08 5.20
C LEU A 50 -3.04 -2.32 5.60
N SER A 51 -2.31 -2.91 6.52
CA SER A 51 -1.01 -2.44 7.00
C SER A 51 -0.06 -3.60 7.25
N VAL A 52 1.24 -3.35 7.13
CA VAL A 52 2.29 -4.33 7.38
C VAL A 52 3.45 -3.66 8.10
N SER A 53 3.99 -4.31 9.14
CA SER A 53 5.14 -3.80 9.88
C SER A 53 6.37 -4.67 9.61
N ILE A 54 7.51 -4.01 9.49
CA ILE A 54 8.82 -4.63 9.29
C ILE A 54 9.83 -3.95 10.19
N THR A 55 10.75 -4.73 10.75
CA THR A 55 11.88 -4.22 11.53
C THR A 55 13.15 -4.44 10.71
N PRO A 56 13.72 -3.39 10.08
CA PRO A 56 14.91 -3.56 9.29
C PRO A 56 16.09 -4.05 10.14
N THR A 57 16.90 -4.93 9.58
CA THR A 57 18.06 -5.52 10.28
C THR A 57 19.24 -4.56 10.32
N ARG A 58 19.27 -3.58 9.40
CA ARG A 58 20.32 -2.56 9.28
C ARG A 58 19.71 -1.20 8.96
N SER A 59 20.35 -0.13 9.41
CA SER A 59 19.89 1.25 9.16
C SER A 59 20.09 1.71 7.71
N ASP A 60 20.98 1.05 6.95
CA ASP A 60 21.20 1.30 5.53
C ASP A 60 20.32 0.44 4.61
N SER A 61 19.60 -0.54 5.15
CA SER A 61 18.66 -1.36 4.37
C SER A 61 17.60 -0.50 3.69
N LYS A 62 17.19 -0.96 2.49
CA LYS A 62 16.06 -0.40 1.75
C LYS A 62 14.83 -1.29 1.93
N ILE A 63 13.65 -0.69 1.88
CA ILE A 63 12.39 -1.43 1.92
C ILE A 63 11.67 -1.27 0.59
N LEU A 64 11.58 -2.35 -0.18
CA LEU A 64 10.74 -2.39 -1.36
C LEU A 64 9.30 -2.62 -0.92
N VAL A 65 8.46 -1.62 -1.12
CA VAL A 65 7.02 -1.68 -0.85
C VAL A 65 6.30 -1.96 -2.15
N MET A 66 5.46 -2.99 -2.17
CA MET A 66 4.55 -3.32 -3.25
C MET A 66 3.14 -3.32 -2.71
N TYR A 67 2.19 -2.79 -3.46
CA TYR A 67 0.79 -2.80 -3.07
C TYR A 67 -0.12 -2.96 -4.28
N ASP A 68 -1.27 -3.53 -4.03
CA ASP A 68 -2.44 -3.45 -4.87
C ASP A 68 -3.65 -3.06 -4.01
N LEU A 69 -4.47 -2.17 -4.52
CA LEU A 69 -5.67 -1.66 -3.88
C LEU A 69 -6.83 -1.80 -4.84
N CYS A 70 -7.82 -2.61 -4.48
CA CYS A 70 -9.09 -2.70 -5.18
C CYS A 70 -10.10 -1.80 -4.49
N TRP A 71 -10.58 -0.77 -5.18
CA TRP A 71 -11.47 0.24 -4.60
C TRP A 71 -12.54 0.72 -5.57
N GLY A 72 -13.66 1.14 -5.00
CA GLY A 72 -14.78 1.79 -5.68
C GLY A 72 -15.09 3.13 -5.04
N ILE A 73 -15.76 4.02 -5.75
CA ILE A 73 -16.25 5.32 -5.27
C ILE A 73 -17.65 5.57 -5.82
N ASN A 74 -18.48 6.27 -5.05
CA ASN A 74 -19.84 6.58 -5.47
C ASN A 74 -19.93 7.70 -6.51
N ASP A 75 -19.03 8.66 -6.43
CA ASP A 75 -18.99 9.84 -7.31
C ASP A 75 -17.72 10.65 -7.05
N GLY A 76 -17.32 11.48 -8.01
CA GLY A 76 -16.27 12.48 -7.88
C GLY A 76 -14.87 11.92 -7.69
N HIS A 77 -14.13 12.51 -6.76
CA HIS A 77 -12.70 12.34 -6.64
C HIS A 77 -12.29 11.61 -5.36
N ALA A 78 -11.49 10.57 -5.50
CA ALA A 78 -10.81 9.92 -4.38
C ALA A 78 -9.30 9.89 -4.60
N SER A 79 -8.55 9.97 -3.53
CA SER A 79 -7.10 9.88 -3.53
C SER A 79 -6.63 8.84 -2.53
N MET A 80 -5.51 8.20 -2.84
CA MET A 80 -4.84 7.28 -1.92
C MET A 80 -3.45 7.79 -1.59
N ARG A 81 -2.94 7.40 -0.41
CA ARG A 81 -1.56 7.64 0.03
C ARG A 81 -0.93 6.37 0.52
N LEU A 82 0.32 6.16 0.12
CA LEU A 82 1.22 5.23 0.79
C LEU A 82 1.85 5.94 1.97
N MET A 83 1.78 5.33 3.15
CA MET A 83 2.28 5.87 4.40
C MET A 83 3.43 5.01 4.93
N ARG A 84 4.45 5.66 5.48
CA ARG A 84 5.39 5.08 6.42
C ARG A 84 5.11 5.69 7.79
N ASP A 85 4.61 4.88 8.71
CA ASP A 85 4.09 5.34 10.01
C ASP A 85 3.06 6.47 9.84
N SER A 86 3.41 7.70 10.20
CA SER A 86 2.59 8.91 10.01
C SER A 86 2.99 9.77 8.80
N THR A 87 4.03 9.38 8.08
CA THR A 87 4.60 10.16 6.98
C THR A 87 4.10 9.66 5.63
N PRO A 88 3.45 10.49 4.81
CA PRO A 88 3.14 10.14 3.43
C PRO A 88 4.44 10.01 2.61
N ILE A 89 4.55 8.92 1.86
CA ILE A 89 5.68 8.64 0.96
C ILE A 89 5.16 8.38 -0.45
N LYS A 90 6.02 8.48 -1.47
CA LYS A 90 5.63 8.32 -2.88
C LYS A 90 4.46 9.23 -3.27
N ILE A 91 4.48 10.49 -2.85
CA ILE A 91 3.47 11.49 -3.21
C ILE A 91 4.02 12.45 -4.26
N GLY A 92 3.13 13.02 -5.08
CA GLY A 92 3.48 14.04 -6.08
C GLY A 92 3.93 15.35 -5.44
N ASP A 93 4.51 16.23 -6.25
CA ASP A 93 4.96 17.55 -5.83
C ASP A 93 3.80 18.45 -5.38
N ALA A 94 4.10 19.37 -4.47
CA ALA A 94 3.16 20.40 -4.07
C ALA A 94 2.91 21.37 -5.22
N SER A 95 1.64 21.65 -5.55
CA SER A 95 1.27 22.57 -6.62
C SER A 95 -0.05 23.25 -6.31
N GLY A 96 0.00 24.47 -5.80
CA GLY A 96 -1.17 25.25 -5.41
C GLY A 96 -2.05 24.50 -4.40
N SER A 97 -3.34 24.40 -4.66
CA SER A 97 -4.32 23.69 -3.80
C SER A 97 -4.46 22.19 -4.14
N ARG A 98 -3.62 21.64 -5.01
CA ARG A 98 -3.70 20.23 -5.40
C ARG A 98 -3.34 19.31 -4.26
N THR A 99 -4.14 18.27 -4.08
CA THR A 99 -3.88 17.25 -3.06
C THR A 99 -2.69 16.40 -3.48
N GLN A 100 -1.64 16.37 -2.65
CA GLN A 100 -0.54 15.43 -2.83
C GLN A 100 -1.01 14.02 -2.48
N ALA A 101 -0.85 13.10 -3.41
CA ALA A 101 -1.33 11.73 -3.31
C ALA A 101 -0.37 10.76 -4.00
N THR A 102 -0.43 9.48 -3.63
CA THR A 102 0.25 8.38 -4.31
C THR A 102 -0.52 7.95 -5.55
N GLY A 103 -1.84 8.00 -5.48
CA GLY A 103 -2.75 7.69 -6.57
C GLY A 103 -4.06 8.47 -6.44
N HIS A 104 -4.74 8.62 -7.58
CA HIS A 104 -6.00 9.35 -7.68
C HIS A 104 -6.93 8.64 -8.64
N TRP A 105 -8.20 8.63 -8.32
CA TRP A 105 -9.24 8.16 -9.21
C TRP A 105 -10.42 9.13 -9.21
N HIS A 106 -10.97 9.37 -10.36
CA HIS A 106 -12.19 10.13 -10.56
C HIS A 106 -13.21 9.26 -11.26
N GLN A 107 -14.31 9.00 -10.57
CA GLN A 107 -15.51 8.49 -11.23
C GLN A 107 -16.26 9.69 -11.79
N GLY A 108 -15.98 9.98 -13.05
CA GLY A 108 -16.71 10.99 -13.81
C GLY A 108 -17.94 10.31 -14.38
N GLY A 109 -19.08 10.86 -14.16
CA GLY A 109 -20.23 10.34 -14.79
C GLY A 109 -21.28 11.34 -15.05
N ASP A 110 -21.95 11.17 -16.00
CA ASP A 110 -23.26 11.58 -16.38
C ASP A 110 -24.27 10.78 -15.56
N ASN A 111 -24.64 11.32 -14.42
CA ASN A 111 -25.89 11.09 -13.68
C ASN A 111 -26.34 9.66 -13.33
N SER A 112 -25.62 8.64 -13.67
CA SER A 112 -26.08 7.28 -13.42
C SER A 112 -25.43 6.62 -12.25
N GLY A 113 -24.80 7.33 -11.35
CA GLY A 113 -24.30 6.77 -10.09
C GLY A 113 -23.82 5.32 -10.22
N ASP A 114 -22.97 5.06 -11.21
CA ASP A 114 -22.54 3.71 -11.56
C ASP A 114 -21.61 3.21 -10.45
N LYS A 115 -22.26 2.70 -9.39
CA LYS A 115 -21.60 2.23 -8.18
C LYS A 115 -21.06 0.82 -8.34
N TYR A 116 -21.00 0.31 -9.58
CA TYR A 116 -20.56 -1.06 -9.86
C TYR A 116 -19.05 -1.17 -10.04
N ASP A 117 -18.38 -0.08 -10.35
CA ASP A 117 -16.97 -0.10 -10.68
C ASP A 117 -16.10 -0.44 -9.48
N ILE A 118 -15.19 -1.38 -9.69
CA ILE A 118 -14.03 -1.62 -8.85
C ILE A 118 -12.81 -1.43 -9.73
N VAL A 119 -11.93 -0.52 -9.36
CA VAL A 119 -10.65 -0.33 -10.03
C VAL A 119 -9.52 -0.86 -9.17
N GLN A 120 -8.48 -1.37 -9.81
CA GLN A 120 -7.26 -1.79 -9.14
C GLN A 120 -6.18 -0.73 -9.35
N HIS A 121 -5.55 -0.32 -8.26
CA HIS A 121 -4.42 0.60 -8.27
C HIS A 121 -3.22 -0.08 -7.63
N SER A 122 -2.23 -0.41 -8.44
CA SER A 122 -1.02 -1.11 -8.01
C SER A 122 0.21 -0.22 -8.13
N GLY A 123 1.20 -0.48 -7.31
CA GLY A 123 2.45 0.24 -7.40
C GLY A 123 3.56 -0.33 -6.54
N THR A 124 4.76 0.15 -6.83
CA THR A 124 5.99 -0.17 -6.11
C THR A 124 6.72 1.10 -5.69
N PHE A 125 7.44 1.02 -4.56
CA PHE A 125 8.28 2.10 -4.08
C PHE A 125 9.44 1.53 -3.27
N LEU A 126 10.65 1.99 -3.56
CA LEU A 126 11.84 1.65 -2.78
C LEU A 126 12.09 2.75 -1.76
N ASP A 127 11.80 2.46 -0.51
CA ASP A 127 11.96 3.38 0.62
C ASP A 127 13.33 3.23 1.31
N SER A 128 13.76 4.30 1.95
CA SER A 128 14.97 4.36 2.76
C SER A 128 14.59 4.83 4.17
N PRO A 129 14.12 3.96 5.05
CA PRO A 129 13.63 4.36 6.36
C PRO A 129 14.75 4.80 7.32
N ALA A 130 15.98 4.43 7.05
CA ALA A 130 17.19 4.76 7.83
C ALA A 130 17.04 4.43 9.33
N THR A 131 16.46 3.30 9.65
CA THR A 131 16.19 2.85 11.03
C THR A 131 16.26 1.35 11.16
N THR A 132 16.51 0.87 12.37
CA THR A 132 16.35 -0.53 12.79
C THR A 132 15.15 -0.72 13.73
N SER A 133 14.32 0.32 13.90
CA SER A 133 13.05 0.22 14.65
C SER A 133 11.95 -0.34 13.79
N SER A 134 10.92 -0.90 14.43
CA SER A 134 9.71 -1.34 13.72
C SER A 134 9.07 -0.18 12.97
N THR A 135 8.84 -0.36 11.68
CA THR A 135 8.27 0.63 10.77
C THR A 135 7.02 0.04 10.13
N THR A 136 5.93 0.79 10.11
CA THR A 136 4.64 0.34 9.56
C THR A 136 4.37 1.02 8.24
N TYR A 137 4.10 0.21 7.21
CA TYR A 137 3.62 0.66 5.91
C TYR A 137 2.13 0.38 5.80
N LYS A 138 1.36 1.35 5.31
CA LYS A 138 -0.10 1.26 5.19
C LYS A 138 -0.62 2.12 4.05
N LEU A 139 -1.84 1.84 3.62
CA LEU A 139 -2.56 2.66 2.67
C LEU A 139 -3.64 3.48 3.37
N GLN A 140 -3.79 4.72 2.91
CA GLN A 140 -4.88 5.62 3.28
C GLN A 140 -5.71 5.97 2.06
N VAL A 141 -6.99 6.25 2.26
CA VAL A 141 -7.88 6.84 1.25
C VAL A 141 -8.55 8.10 1.79
N GLY A 142 -8.78 9.05 0.90
CA GLY A 142 -9.42 10.32 1.21
C GLY A 142 -10.25 10.84 0.04
N THR A 143 -11.19 11.74 0.34
CA THR A 143 -12.02 12.44 -0.66
C THR A 143 -11.87 13.95 -0.47
N PRO A 144 -10.72 14.53 -0.88
CA PRO A 144 -10.29 15.85 -0.45
C PRO A 144 -11.21 17.00 -0.90
N ASN A 145 -12.06 16.78 -1.89
CA ASN A 145 -12.99 17.77 -2.43
C ASN A 145 -14.42 17.68 -1.86
N SER A 146 -14.80 16.56 -1.24
CA SER A 146 -16.13 16.41 -0.65
C SER A 146 -16.20 15.32 0.42
N ALA A 147 -16.80 15.67 1.55
CA ALA A 147 -17.10 14.72 2.62
C ALA A 147 -18.26 13.75 2.28
N SER A 148 -19.05 14.07 1.26
CA SER A 148 -20.19 13.24 0.83
C SER A 148 -19.78 12.03 -0.03
N TYR A 149 -18.55 12.02 -0.52
CA TYR A 149 -18.09 10.90 -1.33
C TYR A 149 -17.70 9.72 -0.45
N THR A 150 -18.13 8.54 -0.89
CA THR A 150 -17.87 7.27 -0.22
C THR A 150 -16.89 6.44 -1.04
N VAL A 151 -15.84 5.97 -0.39
CA VAL A 151 -14.88 5.03 -0.96
C VAL A 151 -15.09 3.66 -0.33
N TRP A 152 -15.16 2.63 -1.16
CA TRP A 152 -15.26 1.24 -0.75
C TRP A 152 -13.98 0.50 -1.14
N ILE A 153 -13.50 -0.36 -0.27
CA ILE A 153 -12.35 -1.23 -0.51
C ILE A 153 -12.86 -2.65 -0.65
N ASN A 154 -12.34 -3.36 -1.65
CA ASN A 154 -12.64 -4.77 -1.98
C ASN A 154 -14.11 -5.02 -2.38
N ARG A 155 -14.84 -3.98 -2.73
CA ARG A 155 -16.20 -4.06 -3.27
C ARG A 155 -16.56 -2.82 -4.06
N SER A 156 -17.62 -2.93 -4.85
CA SER A 156 -18.28 -1.77 -5.44
C SER A 156 -19.23 -1.08 -4.45
N GLY A 157 -19.83 0.01 -4.85
CA GLY A 157 -20.87 0.68 -4.07
C GLY A 157 -22.19 -0.03 -4.07
N HIS A 158 -22.46 -0.81 -5.09
CA HIS A 158 -23.55 -1.77 -5.10
C HIS A 158 -23.12 -3.01 -4.32
N ASP A 159 -23.93 -3.44 -3.38
CA ASP A 159 -23.58 -4.53 -2.45
C ASP A 159 -24.79 -5.45 -2.24
N SER A 160 -25.36 -5.92 -3.33
CA SER A 160 -26.45 -6.91 -3.31
C SER A 160 -25.90 -8.33 -3.46
N ASN A 161 -26.71 -9.33 -3.14
CA ASN A 161 -26.34 -10.73 -3.36
C ASN A 161 -26.61 -11.11 -4.83
N SER A 162 -25.76 -10.61 -5.72
CA SER A 162 -25.87 -10.81 -7.17
C SER A 162 -24.57 -11.31 -7.77
N ALA A 163 -24.63 -12.17 -8.77
CA ALA A 163 -23.46 -12.73 -9.44
C ALA A 163 -22.62 -11.70 -10.22
N TRP A 164 -23.14 -10.52 -10.48
CA TRP A 164 -22.38 -9.44 -11.13
C TRP A 164 -21.61 -8.56 -10.14
N GLU A 165 -21.76 -8.78 -8.85
CA GLU A 165 -21.08 -8.01 -7.83
C GLU A 165 -19.98 -8.86 -7.20
N SER A 166 -18.74 -8.45 -7.44
CA SER A 166 -17.57 -9.19 -6.99
C SER A 166 -17.08 -8.70 -5.64
N ARG A 167 -16.51 -9.61 -4.88
CA ARG A 167 -15.59 -9.33 -3.78
C ARG A 167 -14.17 -9.52 -4.28
N THR A 168 -13.33 -8.56 -3.99
CA THR A 168 -11.93 -8.57 -4.34
C THR A 168 -11.06 -8.58 -3.09
N CYS A 169 -9.75 -8.53 -3.25
CA CYS A 169 -8.82 -8.38 -2.14
C CYS A 169 -7.78 -7.31 -2.48
N SER A 170 -7.17 -6.76 -1.45
CA SER A 170 -6.06 -5.80 -1.56
C SER A 170 -4.88 -6.29 -0.76
N THR A 171 -3.67 -6.05 -1.22
CA THR A 171 -2.45 -6.55 -0.59
C THR A 171 -1.41 -5.44 -0.44
N ILE A 172 -0.67 -5.48 0.65
CA ILE A 172 0.56 -4.73 0.82
C ILE A 172 1.68 -5.67 1.25
N THR A 173 2.79 -5.63 0.52
CA THR A 173 3.98 -6.45 0.75
C THR A 173 5.19 -5.54 0.90
N VAL A 174 6.04 -5.84 1.86
CA VAL A 174 7.31 -5.17 2.08
C VAL A 174 8.44 -6.17 2.08
N MET A 175 9.53 -5.82 1.41
CA MET A 175 10.75 -6.63 1.34
C MET A 175 11.93 -5.79 1.80
N GLU A 176 12.65 -6.26 2.82
CA GLU A 176 13.95 -5.68 3.15
C GLU A 176 14.99 -6.17 2.14
N VAL A 177 15.66 -5.23 1.51
CA VAL A 177 16.82 -5.47 0.64
C VAL A 177 18.07 -4.82 1.24
N SER A 178 19.21 -5.46 1.07
CA SER A 178 20.47 -4.88 1.55
C SER A 178 20.74 -3.54 0.86
N GLY A 179 21.15 -2.55 1.63
CA GLY A 179 21.64 -1.27 1.12
C GLY A 179 23.08 -1.37 0.65
#